data_ae6bfd385da923f4e520064b5c04b75f
#
_entry.id   ae6bfd385da923f4e520064b5c04b75f
#
_cell.length_a   1.000
_cell.length_b   1.000
_cell.length_c   1.000
_cell.angle_alpha   90.00
_cell.angle_beta   90.00
_cell.angle_gamma   90.00
#
_symmetry.space_group_name_H-M   'P 1'
#
loop_
_entity.id
_entity.type
_entity.pdbx_description
1 polymer ?
#
loop_
_entity_poly.entity_id
_entity_poly.type
_entity_poly.pdbx_seq_one_letter_code
_entity_poly.pdbx_strand_id
1 'polypeptide(L)'
;MIRAGIIGSTGYAGGELVRILLGHKDVEIKWYGSRSYIDKKYASVYQNMFQLVDDVCKDDNMEQLAKEVDVIFTATPQGLCASLVNDEILSKVKVIDLSADFRIKDVKTYEEWYKIEHKSPQYIDEAVYGLCEINREKVKQARIVANPGCYPCLLYTSPSPRDGLLS
;
A
#
# COMPACT_ATOMS: atom_id res chain seq x y z
N MET A 1 10.87 7.77 -14.17
CA MET A 1 10.68 7.79 -12.71
C MET A 1 9.22 7.44 -12.45
N ILE A 2 8.93 6.51 -11.56
CA ILE A 2 7.56 6.07 -11.23
C ILE A 2 6.96 7.10 -10.27
N ARG A 3 5.78 7.62 -10.60
CA ARG A 3 5.07 8.56 -9.74
C ARG A 3 4.22 7.78 -8.75
N ALA A 4 4.47 7.99 -7.46
CA ALA A 4 3.76 7.32 -6.38
C ALA A 4 2.84 8.26 -5.62
N GLY A 5 1.67 7.77 -5.23
CA GLY A 5 0.79 8.40 -4.27
C GLY A 5 0.56 7.51 -3.06
N ILE A 6 0.44 8.10 -1.89
CA ILE A 6 0.27 7.36 -0.64
C ILE A 6 -0.99 7.87 0.06
N ILE A 7 -2.00 7.04 0.19
CA ILE A 7 -3.17 7.29 1.03
C ILE A 7 -2.85 6.82 2.45
N GLY A 8 -3.08 7.67 3.45
CA GLY A 8 -2.69 7.40 4.84
C GLY A 8 -1.22 7.64 5.12
N SER A 9 -0.57 8.57 4.39
CA SER A 9 0.86 8.89 4.50
C SER A 9 1.28 9.36 5.90
N THR A 10 0.35 9.88 6.70
CA THR A 10 0.60 10.39 8.05
C THR A 10 0.36 9.35 9.17
N GLY A 11 0.01 8.11 8.83
CA GLY A 11 0.05 6.98 9.75
C GLY A 11 1.47 6.42 9.91
N TYR A 12 1.69 5.53 10.90
CA TYR A 12 3.01 4.92 11.12
C TYR A 12 3.55 4.19 9.89
N ALA A 13 2.74 3.31 9.28
CA ALA A 13 3.14 2.58 8.08
C ALA A 13 3.35 3.52 6.88
N GLY A 14 2.46 4.52 6.72
CA GLY A 14 2.57 5.52 5.66
C GLY A 14 3.81 6.39 5.79
N GLY A 15 4.13 6.86 7.00
CA GLY A 15 5.33 7.66 7.25
C GLY A 15 6.63 6.90 6.99
N GLU A 16 6.68 5.61 7.36
CA GLU A 16 7.82 4.75 7.04
C GLU A 16 7.93 4.47 5.54
N LEU A 17 6.81 4.29 4.86
CA LEU A 17 6.79 4.14 3.40
C LEU A 17 7.31 5.41 2.70
N VAL A 18 6.89 6.60 3.15
CA VAL A 18 7.44 7.87 2.65
C VAL A 18 8.96 7.89 2.82
N ARG A 19 9.47 7.56 4.01
CA ARG A 19 10.92 7.52 4.29
C ARG A 19 11.66 6.59 3.33
N ILE A 20 11.12 5.41 3.07
CA ILE A 20 11.72 4.43 2.16
C ILE A 20 11.72 4.93 0.71
N LEU A 21 10.57 5.45 0.25
CA LEU A 21 10.41 5.89 -1.13
C LEU A 21 11.20 7.16 -1.46
N LEU A 22 11.42 8.05 -0.50
CA LEU A 22 12.30 9.21 -0.69
C LEU A 22 13.75 8.81 -1.03
N GLY A 23 14.20 7.65 -0.53
CA GLY A 23 15.52 7.09 -0.86
C GLY A 23 15.54 6.25 -2.14
N HIS A 24 14.41 6.03 -2.80
CA HIS A 24 14.33 5.15 -3.97
C HIS A 24 14.61 5.91 -5.27
N LYS A 25 15.68 5.54 -5.96
CA LYS A 25 16.20 6.25 -7.15
C LYS A 25 15.22 6.35 -8.34
N ASP A 26 14.25 5.45 -8.43
CA ASP A 26 13.34 5.34 -9.57
C ASP A 26 11.91 5.79 -9.23
N VAL A 27 11.66 6.32 -8.01
CA VAL A 27 10.33 6.73 -7.53
C VAL A 27 10.33 8.20 -7.14
N GLU A 28 9.24 8.88 -7.46
CA GLU A 28 8.91 10.23 -7.02
C GLU A 28 7.54 10.22 -6.34
N ILE A 29 7.47 10.72 -5.11
CA ILE A 29 6.19 10.83 -4.40
C ILE A 29 5.49 12.13 -4.84
N LYS A 30 4.29 12.00 -5.41
CA LYS A 30 3.47 13.13 -5.91
C LYS A 30 2.29 13.47 -5.00
N TRP A 31 1.94 12.56 -4.10
CA TRP A 31 0.74 12.70 -3.28
C TRP A 31 0.95 12.14 -1.88
N TYR A 32 0.81 13.00 -0.89
CA TYR A 32 0.87 12.70 0.53
C TYR A 32 -0.54 12.74 1.11
N GLY A 33 -1.32 11.68 0.94
CA GLY A 33 -2.73 11.59 1.36
C GLY A 33 -2.88 11.51 2.88
N SER A 34 -3.72 12.38 3.44
CA SER A 34 -4.04 12.40 4.86
C SER A 34 -5.40 13.06 5.11
N ARG A 35 -6.28 12.41 5.85
CA ARG A 35 -7.58 12.98 6.25
C ARG A 35 -7.46 14.03 7.35
N SER A 36 -6.47 13.88 8.23
CA SER A 36 -6.35 14.70 9.43
C SER A 36 -5.52 15.97 9.24
N TYR A 37 -4.71 16.02 8.17
CA TYR A 37 -3.73 17.08 7.96
C TYR A 37 -3.77 17.71 6.58
N ILE A 38 -4.95 17.72 5.94
CA ILE A 38 -5.14 18.35 4.62
C ILE A 38 -4.62 19.79 4.66
N ASP A 39 -3.91 20.20 3.59
CA ASP A 39 -3.27 21.52 3.40
C ASP A 39 -2.15 21.86 4.39
N LYS A 40 -1.78 20.97 5.31
CA LYS A 40 -0.61 21.18 6.17
C LYS A 40 0.64 20.62 5.50
N LYS A 41 1.77 21.30 5.70
CA LYS A 41 3.06 20.78 5.23
C LYS A 41 3.34 19.42 5.86
N TYR A 42 3.73 18.44 5.06
CA TYR A 42 4.05 17.09 5.54
C TYR A 42 5.13 17.12 6.65
N ALA A 43 6.16 17.96 6.48
CA ALA A 43 7.21 18.17 7.47
C ALA A 43 6.71 18.78 8.80
N SER A 44 5.52 19.38 8.85
CA SER A 44 4.94 19.84 10.13
C SER A 44 4.35 18.70 10.95
N VAL A 45 4.01 17.57 10.28
CA VAL A 45 3.54 16.35 10.94
C VAL A 45 4.71 15.45 11.32
N TYR A 46 5.68 15.32 10.42
CA TYR A 46 6.90 14.55 10.60
C TYR A 46 8.12 15.47 10.55
N GLN A 47 8.55 15.99 11.70
CA GLN A 47 9.65 16.96 11.81
C GLN A 47 10.99 16.45 11.25
N ASN A 48 11.23 15.14 11.27
CA ASN A 48 12.39 14.50 10.65
C ASN A 48 12.41 14.58 9.12
N MET A 49 11.30 14.99 8.50
CA MET A 49 11.19 15.26 7.06
C MET A 49 11.42 16.73 6.70
N PHE A 50 11.81 17.57 7.66
CA PHE A 50 12.14 18.97 7.42
C PHE A 50 13.27 19.10 6.39
N GLN A 51 13.10 19.98 5.41
CA GLN A 51 13.98 20.16 4.25
C GLN A 51 14.06 18.95 3.28
N LEU A 52 13.39 17.83 3.55
CA LEU A 52 13.31 16.68 2.66
C LEU A 52 12.00 16.66 1.87
N VAL A 53 10.91 17.13 2.50
CA VAL A 53 9.57 17.17 1.91
C VAL A 53 8.94 18.55 2.17
N ASP A 54 8.80 19.32 1.11
CA ASP A 54 8.14 20.63 1.17
C ASP A 54 6.65 20.59 0.79
N ASP A 55 6.20 19.41 0.33
CA ASP A 55 4.82 19.21 -0.11
C ASP A 55 3.81 19.31 1.05
N VAL A 56 2.58 19.65 0.69
CA VAL A 56 1.44 19.63 1.60
C VAL A 56 0.70 18.30 1.54
N CYS A 57 0.09 17.95 2.66
CA CYS A 57 -0.83 16.81 2.70
C CYS A 57 -2.09 17.13 1.89
N LYS A 58 -2.53 16.16 1.10
CA LYS A 58 -3.75 16.20 0.29
C LYS A 58 -4.80 15.27 0.89
N ASP A 59 -6.01 15.33 0.38
CA ASP A 59 -7.07 14.39 0.78
C ASP A 59 -6.83 12.97 0.25
N ASP A 60 -7.77 12.06 0.52
CA ASP A 60 -7.72 10.67 0.07
C ASP A 60 -8.54 10.46 -1.23
N ASN A 61 -8.66 11.48 -2.08
CA ASN A 61 -9.41 11.38 -3.34
C ASN A 61 -8.66 10.51 -4.35
N MET A 62 -8.97 9.21 -4.34
CA MET A 62 -8.28 8.21 -5.15
C MET A 62 -8.52 8.39 -6.66
N GLU A 63 -9.68 8.95 -7.07
CA GLU A 63 -9.98 9.21 -8.48
C GLU A 63 -9.13 10.35 -9.05
N GLN A 64 -8.89 11.40 -8.26
CA GLN A 64 -7.99 12.47 -8.65
C GLN A 64 -6.55 11.97 -8.64
N LEU A 65 -6.15 11.27 -7.60
CA LEU A 65 -4.83 10.68 -7.44
C LEU A 65 -4.46 9.78 -8.63
N ALA A 66 -5.40 8.94 -9.09
CA ALA A 66 -5.19 8.05 -10.22
C ALA A 66 -4.90 8.75 -11.57
N LYS A 67 -5.11 10.05 -11.65
CA LYS A 67 -4.75 10.85 -12.85
C LYS A 67 -3.32 11.39 -12.79
N GLU A 68 -2.75 11.46 -11.60
CA GLU A 68 -1.47 12.13 -11.35
C GLU A 68 -0.31 11.14 -11.15
N VAL A 69 -0.60 9.87 -10.82
CA VAL A 69 0.41 8.89 -10.43
C VAL A 69 0.33 7.59 -11.24
N ASP A 70 1.33 6.76 -11.12
CA ASP A 70 1.42 5.44 -11.76
C ASP A 70 1.11 4.30 -10.77
N VAL A 71 1.32 4.56 -9.47
CA VAL A 71 1.05 3.60 -8.40
C VAL A 71 0.47 4.31 -7.17
N ILE A 72 -0.52 3.68 -6.55
CA ILE A 72 -1.13 4.13 -5.30
C ILE A 72 -0.83 3.11 -4.21
N PHE A 73 -0.26 3.58 -3.11
CA PHE A 73 -0.15 2.80 -1.87
C PHE A 73 -1.27 3.19 -0.92
N THR A 74 -1.95 2.20 -0.36
CA THR A 74 -2.97 2.43 0.69
C THR A 74 -2.44 1.92 2.03
N ALA A 75 -2.02 2.85 2.88
CA ALA A 75 -1.57 2.60 4.25
C ALA A 75 -2.69 2.94 5.24
N THR A 76 -3.82 2.25 5.11
CA THR A 76 -5.10 2.58 5.73
C THR A 76 -5.64 1.42 6.59
N PRO A 77 -6.59 1.68 7.49
CA PRO A 77 -7.33 0.61 8.15
C PRO A 77 -8.06 -0.30 7.16
N GLN A 78 -8.35 -1.53 7.61
CA GLN A 78 -9.12 -2.53 6.85
C GLN A 78 -10.47 -1.97 6.39
N GLY A 79 -10.90 -2.37 5.20
CA GLY A 79 -12.16 -1.97 4.57
C GLY A 79 -12.06 -0.68 3.76
N LEU A 80 -11.06 0.16 3.98
CA LEU A 80 -10.97 1.44 3.27
C LEU A 80 -10.47 1.28 1.84
N CYS A 81 -9.40 0.52 1.62
CA CYS A 81 -8.90 0.26 0.27
C CYS A 81 -9.99 -0.38 -0.59
N ALA A 82 -10.67 -1.42 -0.07
CA ALA A 82 -11.79 -2.07 -0.75
C ALA A 82 -12.95 -1.12 -1.06
N SER A 83 -13.15 -0.06 -0.29
CA SER A 83 -14.20 0.93 -0.55
C SER A 83 -13.83 1.98 -1.60
N LEU A 84 -12.55 2.15 -1.89
CA LEU A 84 -12.04 3.18 -2.79
C LEU A 84 -11.75 2.65 -4.20
N VAL A 85 -11.38 1.38 -4.34
CA VAL A 85 -11.01 0.81 -5.63
C VAL A 85 -12.23 0.59 -6.53
N ASN A 86 -12.06 0.89 -7.83
CA ASN A 86 -13.03 0.60 -8.88
C ASN A 86 -12.30 0.36 -10.20
N ASP A 87 -13.03 -0.09 -11.25
CA ASP A 87 -12.44 -0.39 -12.55
C ASP A 87 -11.80 0.83 -13.21
N GLU A 88 -12.34 2.02 -13.03
CA GLU A 88 -11.77 3.24 -13.59
C GLU A 88 -10.38 3.52 -13.01
N ILE A 89 -10.23 3.42 -11.69
CA ILE A 89 -8.94 3.59 -11.01
C ILE A 89 -7.96 2.51 -11.45
N LEU A 90 -8.38 1.24 -11.41
CA LEU A 90 -7.53 0.09 -11.74
C LEU A 90 -7.14 0.02 -13.22
N SER A 91 -7.85 0.74 -14.09
CA SER A 91 -7.44 0.88 -15.50
C SER A 91 -6.29 1.87 -15.71
N LYS A 92 -6.06 2.75 -14.74
CA LYS A 92 -5.07 3.85 -14.84
C LYS A 92 -3.82 3.60 -14.02
N VAL A 93 -3.97 3.00 -12.83
CA VAL A 93 -2.88 2.86 -11.85
C VAL A 93 -2.84 1.47 -11.25
N LYS A 94 -1.68 1.09 -10.73
CA LYS A 94 -1.54 -0.06 -9.84
C LYS A 94 -1.83 0.35 -8.40
N VAL A 95 -2.51 -0.53 -7.66
CA VAL A 95 -2.80 -0.32 -6.24
C VAL A 95 -2.02 -1.34 -5.41
N ILE A 96 -1.25 -0.86 -4.44
CA ILE A 96 -0.54 -1.68 -3.46
C ILE A 96 -1.20 -1.45 -2.11
N ASP A 97 -1.96 -2.43 -1.67
CA ASP A 97 -2.72 -2.35 -0.43
C ASP A 97 -1.94 -2.93 0.75
N LEU A 98 -1.64 -2.10 1.75
CA LEU A 98 -0.99 -2.51 2.99
C LEU A 98 -1.98 -3.02 4.02
N SER A 99 -3.30 -2.85 3.79
CA SER A 99 -4.34 -3.42 4.63
C SER A 99 -4.50 -4.94 4.40
N ALA A 100 -5.54 -5.51 4.95
CA ALA A 100 -5.83 -6.93 4.75
C ALA A 100 -6.88 -7.21 3.67
N ASP A 101 -7.42 -6.17 3.02
CA ASP A 101 -8.65 -6.26 2.23
C ASP A 101 -8.58 -7.30 1.10
N PHE A 102 -7.41 -7.48 0.50
CA PHE A 102 -7.24 -8.39 -0.65
C PHE A 102 -6.34 -9.60 -0.35
N ARG A 103 -5.99 -9.86 0.93
CA ARG A 103 -5.09 -10.97 1.29
C ARG A 103 -5.78 -12.32 1.31
N ILE A 104 -7.04 -12.36 1.74
CA ILE A 104 -7.81 -13.59 1.94
C ILE A 104 -8.75 -13.77 0.75
N LYS A 105 -8.66 -14.90 0.05
CA LYS A 105 -9.46 -15.19 -1.14
C LYS A 105 -10.92 -15.48 -0.82
N ASP A 106 -11.21 -16.07 0.32
CA ASP A 106 -12.59 -16.33 0.75
C ASP A 106 -13.17 -15.15 1.51
N VAL A 107 -14.20 -14.53 0.93
CA VAL A 107 -14.90 -13.36 1.49
C VAL A 107 -15.47 -13.62 2.88
N LYS A 108 -16.07 -14.80 3.08
CA LYS A 108 -16.66 -15.16 4.37
C LYS A 108 -15.61 -15.24 5.46
N THR A 109 -14.46 -15.85 5.16
CA THR A 109 -13.33 -15.90 6.08
C THR A 109 -12.80 -14.50 6.39
N TYR A 110 -12.70 -13.61 5.39
CA TYR A 110 -12.30 -12.23 5.64
C TYR A 110 -13.27 -11.52 6.59
N GLU A 111 -14.57 -11.59 6.32
CA GLU A 111 -15.61 -10.95 7.13
C GLU A 111 -15.69 -11.54 8.54
N GLU A 112 -15.47 -12.85 8.67
CA GLU A 112 -15.43 -13.52 9.98
C GLU A 112 -14.26 -13.02 10.84
N TRP A 113 -13.06 -12.87 10.26
CA TRP A 113 -11.87 -12.45 11.00
C TRP A 113 -11.84 -10.94 11.27
N TYR A 114 -12.15 -10.11 10.28
CA TYR A 114 -12.06 -8.65 10.42
C TYR A 114 -13.36 -7.99 10.92
N LYS A 115 -14.50 -8.72 10.97
CA LYS A 115 -15.80 -8.24 11.42
C LYS A 115 -16.31 -7.03 10.63
N ILE A 116 -15.96 -6.94 9.36
CA ILE A 116 -16.39 -5.91 8.42
C ILE A 116 -16.80 -6.57 7.10
N GLU A 117 -17.79 -5.98 6.43
CA GLU A 117 -18.23 -6.40 5.10
C GLU A 117 -17.18 -6.00 4.04
N HIS A 118 -16.83 -6.93 3.14
CA HIS A 118 -15.91 -6.63 2.05
C HIS A 118 -16.59 -5.82 0.95
N LYS A 119 -16.11 -4.60 0.67
CA LYS A 119 -16.79 -3.65 -0.21
C LYS A 119 -16.56 -3.88 -1.70
N SER A 120 -15.54 -4.64 -2.07
CA SER A 120 -15.20 -4.93 -3.47
C SER A 120 -14.74 -6.38 -3.69
N PRO A 121 -15.62 -7.38 -3.38
CA PRO A 121 -15.26 -8.80 -3.47
C PRO A 121 -14.90 -9.23 -4.89
N GLN A 122 -15.38 -8.54 -5.93
CA GLN A 122 -15.09 -8.83 -7.34
C GLN A 122 -13.60 -8.72 -7.70
N TYR A 123 -12.79 -7.99 -6.92
CA TYR A 123 -11.36 -7.81 -7.19
C TYR A 123 -10.46 -8.77 -6.39
N ILE A 124 -11.01 -9.57 -5.48
CA ILE A 124 -10.23 -10.47 -4.63
C ILE A 124 -9.47 -11.52 -5.46
N ASP A 125 -10.12 -12.08 -6.48
CA ASP A 125 -9.54 -13.14 -7.29
C ASP A 125 -8.35 -12.66 -8.14
N GLU A 126 -8.42 -11.42 -8.64
CA GLU A 126 -7.33 -10.85 -9.44
C GLU A 126 -6.18 -10.30 -8.59
N ALA A 127 -6.44 -9.95 -7.33
CA ALA A 127 -5.41 -9.44 -6.43
C ALA A 127 -4.30 -10.46 -6.21
N VAL A 128 -3.06 -10.02 -6.31
CA VAL A 128 -1.89 -10.87 -6.12
C VAL A 128 -1.31 -10.67 -4.72
N TYR A 129 -1.10 -11.75 -3.99
CA TYR A 129 -0.41 -11.69 -2.70
C TYR A 129 1.05 -11.28 -2.89
N GLY A 130 1.43 -10.14 -2.33
CA GLY A 130 2.64 -9.39 -2.63
C GLY A 130 3.92 -9.91 -1.99
N LEU A 131 3.99 -11.19 -1.61
CA LEU A 131 5.24 -11.80 -1.17
C LEU A 131 6.15 -12.01 -2.40
N CYS A 132 7.01 -11.01 -2.64
CA CYS A 132 7.80 -10.90 -3.87
C CYS A 132 8.78 -12.06 -4.07
N GLU A 133 9.21 -12.71 -3.00
CA GLU A 133 10.13 -13.86 -3.01
C GLU A 133 9.54 -15.04 -3.80
N ILE A 134 8.22 -15.23 -3.74
CA ILE A 134 7.53 -16.35 -4.41
C ILE A 134 6.60 -15.90 -5.53
N ASN A 135 6.17 -14.63 -5.56
CA ASN A 135 5.15 -14.14 -6.50
C ASN A 135 5.65 -13.02 -7.43
N ARG A 136 6.97 -12.80 -7.54
CA ARG A 136 7.58 -11.67 -8.26
C ARG A 136 6.97 -11.42 -9.65
N GLU A 137 6.86 -12.46 -10.48
CA GLU A 137 6.36 -12.30 -11.86
C GLU A 137 4.85 -11.99 -11.89
N LYS A 138 4.08 -12.55 -10.97
CA LYS A 138 2.65 -12.22 -10.84
C LYS A 138 2.44 -10.77 -10.37
N VAL A 139 3.25 -10.32 -9.40
CA VAL A 139 3.20 -8.93 -8.88
C VAL A 139 3.47 -7.91 -9.99
N LYS A 140 4.40 -8.19 -10.91
CA LYS A 140 4.67 -7.30 -12.05
C LYS A 140 3.44 -7.06 -12.93
N GLN A 141 2.57 -8.05 -13.08
CA GLN A 141 1.38 -8.00 -13.92
C GLN A 141 0.11 -7.54 -13.16
N ALA A 142 0.15 -7.55 -11.85
CA ALA A 142 -1.01 -7.27 -11.01
C ALA A 142 -1.48 -5.81 -11.13
N ARG A 143 -2.80 -5.60 -11.14
CA ARG A 143 -3.44 -4.31 -10.92
C ARG A 143 -3.57 -4.00 -9.42
N ILE A 144 -3.85 -5.03 -8.62
CA ILE A 144 -3.92 -4.96 -7.15
C ILE A 144 -2.88 -5.90 -6.56
N VAL A 145 -2.04 -5.36 -5.69
CA VAL A 145 -1.09 -6.11 -4.89
C VAL A 145 -1.52 -6.07 -3.43
N ALA A 146 -1.90 -7.22 -2.89
CA ALA A 146 -2.20 -7.38 -1.47
C ALA A 146 -0.89 -7.56 -0.70
N ASN A 147 -0.34 -6.48 -0.15
CA ASN A 147 0.92 -6.53 0.57
C ASN A 147 0.81 -7.46 1.80
N PRO A 148 1.77 -8.38 2.02
CA PRO A 148 1.76 -9.30 3.16
C PRO A 148 1.71 -8.58 4.51
N GLY A 149 1.16 -9.23 5.51
CA GLY A 149 1.36 -8.82 6.89
C GLY A 149 2.83 -8.96 7.32
N CYS A 150 3.22 -8.33 8.43
CA CYS A 150 4.59 -8.34 8.90
C CYS A 150 5.10 -9.76 9.27
N TYR A 151 4.26 -10.61 9.86
CA TYR A 151 4.68 -11.96 10.25
C TYR A 151 5.06 -12.86 9.07
N PRO A 152 4.29 -12.96 7.96
CA PRO A 152 4.70 -13.73 6.80
C PRO A 152 6.05 -13.30 6.22
N CYS A 153 6.28 -12.00 6.09
CA CYS A 153 7.57 -11.48 5.64
C CYS A 153 8.70 -11.85 6.60
N LEU A 154 8.51 -11.66 7.90
CA LEU A 154 9.51 -11.96 8.91
C LEU A 154 9.87 -13.45 8.92
N LEU A 155 8.88 -14.34 8.92
CA LEU A 155 9.10 -15.77 8.93
C LEU A 155 9.82 -16.28 7.69
N TYR A 156 9.52 -15.68 6.52
CA TYR A 156 10.15 -16.07 5.27
C TYR A 156 11.60 -15.61 5.17
N THR A 157 11.91 -14.42 5.69
CA THR A 157 13.24 -13.81 5.55
C THR A 157 14.16 -14.06 6.74
N SER A 158 13.63 -14.54 7.87
CA SER A 158 14.45 -14.83 9.06
C SER A 158 15.23 -16.13 8.89
N PRO A 159 16.54 -16.14 9.23
CA PRO A 159 17.32 -17.36 9.20
C PRO A 159 16.74 -18.41 10.16
N SER A 160 16.67 -19.66 9.69
CA SER A 160 16.21 -20.81 10.47
C SER A 160 17.41 -21.68 10.84
N PRO A 161 17.41 -22.32 12.03
CA PRO A 161 18.42 -23.33 12.37
C PRO A 161 18.48 -24.49 11.36
N ARG A 162 17.42 -24.69 10.57
CA ARG A 162 17.39 -25.71 9.51
C ARG A 162 18.18 -25.30 8.27
N ASP A 163 18.37 -24.01 8.03
CA ASP A 163 19.08 -23.50 6.85
C ASP A 163 20.57 -23.88 6.89
N GLY A 164 21.15 -24.04 8.09
CA GLY A 164 22.53 -24.45 8.29
C GLY A 164 22.77 -25.96 8.20
N LEU A 165 21.73 -26.78 8.06
CA LEU A 165 21.84 -28.25 7.95
C LEU A 165 21.85 -28.74 6.50
N LEU A 166 21.76 -27.83 5.53
CA LEU A 166 21.73 -28.13 4.10
C LEU A 166 23.01 -27.66 3.38
N SER A 167 24.04 -27.26 4.12
CA SER A 167 25.37 -26.85 3.59
C SER A 167 26.41 -27.93 3.87
#